data_86819214ee3c7f0c681722c2e5ac8f60
#
_entry.id   86819214ee3c7f0c681722c2e5ac8f60
#
_cell.length_a   1.000
_cell.length_b   1.000
_cell.length_c   1.000
_cell.angle_alpha   90.00
_cell.angle_beta   90.00
_cell.angle_gamma   90.00
#
_symmetry.space_group_name_H-M   'P 1'
#
loop_
_entity.id
_entity.type
_entity.pdbx_description
1 polymer ?
#
loop_
_entity_poly.entity_id
_entity_poly.type
_entity_poly.pdbx_seq_one_letter_code
_entity_poly.pdbx_strand_id
1 'polypeptide(L)'
;MLTGGAYLHVGHGLLAPDPAAVRGAMCLFGSTSPSYLILQSLDLCAAALAGDWPARLAACIRAVDALKQDLDAICPGLVRPSEPLKVVLDGGALGCTGQALAGTLRAHRVECEYADHQYVVLMFAPGNLPRDYDRVRAAAADAARRPWEGTALPALPAGIWGRLAAEAVPRCTIRQAVLARQERVPARQALGRVCALPTVACPPAIPIAVSGEAIGPAAAELFRCYGVEEVAVIAE
;
A
#
# COMPACT_ATOMS: atom_id res chain seq x y z
N MET A 1 10.14 -0.79 -17.05
CA MET A 1 9.56 0.50 -17.49
C MET A 1 9.90 1.55 -16.44
N LEU A 2 10.34 2.73 -16.86
CA LEU A 2 10.63 3.83 -15.93
C LEU A 2 9.32 4.50 -15.48
N THR A 3 9.32 5.03 -14.27
CA THR A 3 8.19 5.80 -13.72
C THR A 3 7.89 7.00 -14.63
N GLY A 4 6.61 7.25 -14.88
CA GLY A 4 6.12 8.29 -15.79
C GLY A 4 5.73 7.80 -17.18
N GLY A 5 6.04 6.53 -17.52
CA GLY A 5 5.52 5.87 -18.71
C GLY A 5 4.35 4.96 -18.39
N ALA A 6 3.36 4.90 -19.29
CA ALA A 6 2.22 4.00 -19.16
C ALA A 6 1.73 3.53 -20.54
N TYR A 7 1.04 2.40 -20.56
CA TYR A 7 0.28 1.93 -21.72
C TYR A 7 -1.20 2.11 -21.46
N LEU A 8 -1.92 2.62 -22.45
CA LEU A 8 -3.37 2.60 -22.48
C LEU A 8 -3.81 1.47 -23.41
N HIS A 9 -4.46 0.46 -22.84
CA HIS A 9 -5.05 -0.64 -23.61
C HIS A 9 -6.54 -0.39 -23.82
N VAL A 10 -6.95 -0.35 -25.08
CA VAL A 10 -8.37 -0.19 -25.44
C VAL A 10 -8.82 -1.51 -26.09
N GLY A 11 -9.80 -2.15 -25.48
CA GLY A 11 -10.40 -3.39 -26.00
C GLY A 11 -11.25 -3.13 -27.26
N HIS A 12 -11.43 -4.16 -28.07
CA HIS A 12 -12.34 -4.14 -29.21
C HIS A 12 -13.77 -4.45 -28.73
N GLY A 13 -14.74 -3.65 -29.14
CA GLY A 13 -16.16 -3.88 -28.80
C GLY A 13 -17.05 -2.72 -29.23
N LEU A 14 -18.36 -2.88 -29.09
CA LEU A 14 -19.37 -1.89 -29.48
C LEU A 14 -19.23 -0.55 -28.74
N LEU A 15 -18.62 -0.55 -27.55
CA LEU A 15 -18.39 0.64 -26.73
C LEU A 15 -16.94 1.12 -26.80
N ALA A 16 -16.10 0.56 -27.68
CA ALA A 16 -14.72 1.02 -27.84
C ALA A 16 -14.72 2.47 -28.33
N PRO A 17 -14.00 3.39 -27.65
CA PRO A 17 -13.92 4.77 -28.10
C PRO A 17 -13.15 4.85 -29.44
N ASP A 18 -13.50 5.86 -30.24
CA ASP A 18 -12.77 6.16 -31.46
C ASP A 18 -11.28 6.44 -31.14
N PRO A 19 -10.34 5.80 -31.85
CA PRO A 19 -8.90 6.03 -31.62
C PRO A 19 -8.46 7.50 -31.76
N ALA A 20 -9.14 8.29 -32.57
CA ALA A 20 -8.82 9.72 -32.71
C ALA A 20 -9.27 10.50 -31.46
N ALA A 21 -10.44 10.17 -30.88
CA ALA A 21 -10.90 10.76 -29.64
C ALA A 21 -9.98 10.41 -28.46
N VAL A 22 -9.52 9.16 -28.38
CA VAL A 22 -8.54 8.72 -27.38
C VAL A 22 -7.25 9.52 -27.48
N ARG A 23 -6.68 9.64 -28.69
CA ARG A 23 -5.48 10.47 -28.92
C ARG A 23 -5.70 11.93 -28.57
N GLY A 24 -6.84 12.50 -28.94
CA GLY A 24 -7.20 13.87 -28.58
C GLY A 24 -7.24 14.09 -27.07
N ALA A 25 -7.89 13.19 -26.33
CA ALA A 25 -7.93 13.24 -24.87
C ALA A 25 -6.54 13.08 -24.23
N MET A 26 -5.71 12.19 -24.74
CA MET A 26 -4.32 12.02 -24.27
C MET A 26 -3.49 13.30 -24.47
N CYS A 27 -3.67 14.01 -25.59
CA CYS A 27 -2.97 15.27 -25.87
C CYS A 27 -3.31 16.39 -24.89
N LEU A 28 -4.48 16.35 -24.23
CA LEU A 28 -4.88 17.36 -23.22
C LEU A 28 -4.06 17.24 -21.92
N PHE A 29 -3.62 16.05 -21.59
CA PHE A 29 -2.98 15.76 -20.30
C PHE A 29 -1.56 15.18 -20.45
N GLY A 30 -1.19 14.75 -21.65
CA GLY A 30 0.14 14.19 -21.94
C GLY A 30 1.21 15.28 -22.06
N SER A 31 2.45 14.89 -21.83
CA SER A 31 3.60 15.78 -22.05
C SER A 31 3.80 16.07 -23.54
N THR A 32 4.01 17.33 -23.87
CA THR A 32 4.42 17.76 -25.24
C THR A 32 5.90 17.52 -25.51
N SER A 33 6.69 17.19 -24.46
CA SER A 33 8.13 16.92 -24.54
C SER A 33 8.46 15.60 -23.85
N PRO A 34 8.06 14.45 -24.43
CA PRO A 34 8.28 13.16 -23.78
C PRO A 34 9.78 12.86 -23.69
N SER A 35 10.20 12.33 -22.54
CA SER A 35 11.58 11.87 -22.35
C SER A 35 11.87 10.64 -23.22
N TYR A 36 12.92 10.70 -24.04
CA TYR A 36 13.36 9.56 -24.83
C TYR A 36 13.75 8.36 -23.97
N LEU A 37 14.28 8.57 -22.76
CA LEU A 37 14.58 7.47 -21.83
C LEU A 37 13.31 6.74 -21.39
N ILE A 38 12.22 7.47 -21.14
CA ILE A 38 10.93 6.86 -20.82
C ILE A 38 10.39 6.10 -22.01
N LEU A 39 10.42 6.68 -23.23
CA LEU A 39 9.99 6.00 -24.46
C LEU A 39 10.80 4.73 -24.72
N GLN A 40 12.12 4.79 -24.59
CA GLN A 40 12.99 3.62 -24.72
C GLN A 40 12.63 2.54 -23.68
N SER A 41 12.34 2.93 -22.45
CA SER A 41 11.95 1.99 -21.39
C SER A 41 10.61 1.30 -21.69
N LEU A 42 9.67 1.98 -22.34
CA LEU A 42 8.42 1.40 -22.81
C LEU A 42 8.68 0.38 -23.95
N ASP A 43 9.49 0.74 -24.93
CA ASP A 43 9.85 -0.15 -26.04
C ASP A 43 10.54 -1.43 -25.53
N LEU A 44 11.51 -1.31 -24.64
CA LEU A 44 12.15 -2.45 -23.98
C LEU A 44 11.16 -3.30 -23.17
N CYS A 45 10.17 -2.68 -22.52
CA CYS A 45 9.11 -3.39 -21.82
C CYS A 45 8.24 -4.20 -22.79
N ALA A 46 7.85 -3.61 -23.93
CA ALA A 46 7.08 -4.31 -24.96
C ALA A 46 7.85 -5.51 -25.53
N ALA A 47 9.14 -5.33 -25.82
CA ALA A 47 10.01 -6.40 -26.30
C ALA A 47 10.13 -7.54 -25.25
N ALA A 48 10.28 -7.21 -23.97
CA ALA A 48 10.33 -8.20 -22.89
C ALA A 48 9.01 -8.97 -22.77
N LEU A 49 7.87 -8.29 -22.87
CA LEU A 49 6.54 -8.92 -22.81
C LEU A 49 6.31 -9.88 -23.99
N ALA A 50 6.83 -9.56 -25.16
CA ALA A 50 6.78 -10.43 -26.35
C ALA A 50 7.76 -11.62 -26.27
N GLY A 51 8.73 -11.57 -25.36
CA GLY A 51 9.78 -12.58 -25.17
C GLY A 51 9.47 -13.56 -24.03
N ASP A 52 10.45 -13.76 -23.17
CA ASP A 52 10.43 -14.76 -22.08
C ASP A 52 9.74 -14.29 -20.79
N TRP A 53 9.29 -13.04 -20.74
CA TRP A 53 8.70 -12.46 -19.53
C TRP A 53 7.52 -13.24 -18.95
N PRO A 54 6.57 -13.77 -19.73
CA PRO A 54 5.48 -14.58 -19.20
C PRO A 54 5.98 -15.83 -18.47
N ALA A 55 6.99 -16.50 -19.01
CA ALA A 55 7.59 -17.68 -18.37
C ALA A 55 8.35 -17.31 -17.09
N ARG A 56 9.11 -16.21 -17.08
CA ARG A 56 9.80 -15.68 -15.90
C ARG A 56 8.82 -15.24 -14.82
N LEU A 57 7.71 -14.61 -15.20
CA LEU A 57 6.66 -14.21 -14.26
C LEU A 57 6.02 -15.46 -13.61
N ALA A 58 5.69 -16.48 -14.40
CA ALA A 58 5.16 -17.73 -13.86
C ALA A 58 6.13 -18.44 -12.91
N ALA A 59 7.44 -18.41 -13.22
CA ALA A 59 8.47 -18.95 -12.33
C ALA A 59 8.57 -18.15 -11.02
N CYS A 60 8.50 -16.82 -11.09
CA CYS A 60 8.50 -15.94 -9.92
C CYS A 60 7.27 -16.23 -9.03
N ILE A 61 6.09 -16.37 -9.60
CA ILE A 61 4.85 -16.70 -8.84
C ILE A 61 5.04 -18.00 -8.08
N ARG A 62 5.52 -19.07 -8.73
CA ARG A 62 5.79 -20.34 -8.03
C ARG A 62 6.80 -20.20 -6.89
N ALA A 63 7.85 -19.40 -7.08
CA ALA A 63 8.84 -19.14 -6.04
C ALA A 63 8.25 -18.37 -4.85
N VAL A 64 7.38 -17.40 -5.11
CA VAL A 64 6.66 -16.65 -4.06
C VAL A 64 5.67 -17.55 -3.33
N ASP A 65 4.94 -18.43 -4.04
CA ASP A 65 4.02 -19.37 -3.41
C ASP A 65 4.76 -20.36 -2.50
N ALA A 66 5.92 -20.88 -2.93
CA ALA A 66 6.77 -21.70 -2.09
C ALA A 66 7.28 -20.92 -0.86
N LEU A 67 7.70 -19.67 -1.04
CA LEU A 67 8.08 -18.79 0.08
C LEU A 67 6.94 -18.62 1.08
N LYS A 68 5.71 -18.35 0.60
CA LYS A 68 4.54 -18.22 1.48
C LYS A 68 4.31 -19.47 2.34
N GLN A 69 4.45 -20.65 1.74
CA GLN A 69 4.35 -21.93 2.46
C GLN A 69 5.45 -22.09 3.52
N ASP A 70 6.70 -21.78 3.18
CA ASP A 70 7.82 -21.85 4.10
C ASP A 70 7.64 -20.90 5.29
N LEU A 71 7.16 -19.67 5.03
CA LEU A 71 6.92 -18.67 6.07
C LEU A 71 5.78 -19.06 7.01
N ASP A 72 4.70 -19.63 6.46
CA ASP A 72 3.58 -20.10 7.28
C ASP A 72 3.95 -21.36 8.10
N ALA A 73 4.90 -22.19 7.60
CA ALA A 73 5.48 -23.29 8.35
C ALA A 73 6.38 -22.81 9.51
N ILE A 74 7.06 -21.68 9.38
CA ILE A 74 7.85 -21.05 10.47
C ILE A 74 6.94 -20.56 11.59
N CYS A 75 5.85 -19.89 11.24
CA CYS A 75 4.85 -19.39 12.17
C CYS A 75 3.46 -19.45 11.52
N PRO A 76 2.59 -20.37 11.94
CA PRO A 76 1.23 -20.49 11.42
C PRO A 76 0.45 -19.17 11.57
N GLY A 77 -0.16 -18.71 10.47
CA GLY A 77 -0.89 -17.46 10.42
C GLY A 77 -0.03 -16.21 10.20
N LEU A 78 1.27 -16.36 10.01
CA LEU A 78 2.16 -15.26 9.65
C LEU A 78 1.83 -14.70 8.26
N VAL A 79 1.45 -15.56 7.31
CA VAL A 79 1.15 -15.16 5.93
C VAL A 79 -0.34 -14.92 5.78
N ARG A 80 -0.71 -13.75 5.25
CA ARG A 80 -2.09 -13.41 4.90
C ARG A 80 -2.33 -13.57 3.39
N PRO A 81 -3.58 -13.88 2.98
CA PRO A 81 -3.93 -13.93 1.57
C PRO A 81 -3.55 -12.62 0.85
N SER A 82 -2.91 -12.75 -0.30
CA SER A 82 -2.40 -11.61 -1.05
C SER A 82 -2.28 -11.92 -2.54
N GLU A 83 -2.03 -10.91 -3.35
CA GLU A 83 -1.73 -11.04 -4.77
C GLU A 83 -0.51 -11.96 -5.02
N PRO A 84 -0.40 -12.58 -6.22
CA PRO A 84 0.63 -13.57 -6.49
C PRO A 84 2.07 -13.10 -6.26
N LEU A 85 2.37 -11.83 -6.52
CA LEU A 85 3.71 -11.26 -6.35
C LEU A 85 3.90 -10.51 -5.04
N LYS A 86 2.91 -10.49 -4.17
CA LYS A 86 2.99 -9.89 -2.85
C LYS A 86 2.98 -10.95 -1.75
N VAL A 87 3.71 -10.67 -0.68
CA VAL A 87 3.66 -11.41 0.57
C VAL A 87 3.26 -10.43 1.66
N VAL A 88 2.12 -10.68 2.29
CA VAL A 88 1.64 -9.90 3.44
C VAL A 88 1.90 -10.71 4.70
N LEU A 89 2.69 -10.14 5.60
CA LEU A 89 3.04 -10.74 6.88
C LEU A 89 2.26 -10.05 8.00
N ASP A 90 1.70 -10.84 8.91
CA ASP A 90 1.01 -10.36 10.09
C ASP A 90 1.95 -10.38 11.30
N GLY A 91 2.39 -9.22 11.75
CA GLY A 91 3.21 -9.09 12.95
C GLY A 91 2.53 -9.64 14.20
N GLY A 92 1.19 -9.57 14.26
CA GLY A 92 0.41 -10.10 15.38
C GLY A 92 0.56 -11.61 15.57
N ALA A 93 0.80 -12.39 14.51
CA ALA A 93 1.08 -13.81 14.61
C ALA A 93 2.39 -14.11 15.36
N LEU A 94 3.33 -13.18 15.35
CA LEU A 94 4.60 -13.22 16.08
C LEU A 94 4.54 -12.48 17.43
N GLY A 95 3.44 -11.81 17.74
CA GLY A 95 3.31 -10.96 18.92
C GLY A 95 4.02 -9.61 18.82
N CYS A 96 4.26 -9.11 17.60
CA CYS A 96 4.94 -7.84 17.36
C CYS A 96 4.16 -6.92 16.41
N THR A 97 4.62 -5.69 16.28
CA THR A 97 4.10 -4.74 15.29
C THR A 97 4.66 -5.05 13.89
N GLY A 98 3.93 -4.66 12.84
CA GLY A 98 4.47 -4.68 11.49
C GLY A 98 5.74 -3.83 11.37
N GLN A 99 5.82 -2.65 12.04
CA GLN A 99 7.03 -1.84 12.06
C GLN A 99 8.22 -2.57 12.71
N ALA A 100 8.00 -3.27 13.82
CA ALA A 100 9.04 -4.04 14.50
C ALA A 100 9.54 -5.21 13.63
N LEU A 101 8.60 -5.92 12.96
CA LEU A 101 8.92 -6.96 11.98
C LEU A 101 9.70 -6.40 10.80
N ALA A 102 9.29 -5.23 10.27
CA ALA A 102 10.01 -4.53 9.20
C ALA A 102 11.45 -4.17 9.62
N GLY A 103 11.66 -3.80 10.88
CA GLY A 103 13.00 -3.59 11.44
C GLY A 103 13.86 -4.85 11.38
N THR A 104 13.29 -6.02 11.69
CA THR A 104 14.00 -7.30 11.56
C THR A 104 14.31 -7.63 10.10
N LEU A 105 13.36 -7.43 9.20
CA LEU A 105 13.56 -7.62 7.75
C LEU A 105 14.70 -6.74 7.22
N ARG A 106 14.76 -5.46 7.61
CA ARG A 106 15.85 -4.55 7.24
C ARG A 106 17.21 -5.02 7.76
N ALA A 107 17.28 -5.55 8.98
CA ALA A 107 18.52 -6.15 9.51
C ALA A 107 19.04 -7.31 8.64
N HIS A 108 18.13 -8.02 7.98
CA HIS A 108 18.44 -9.06 6.99
C HIS A 108 18.56 -8.53 5.55
N ARG A 109 18.64 -7.20 5.37
CA ARG A 109 18.75 -6.52 4.05
C ARG A 109 17.54 -6.78 3.14
N VAL A 110 16.36 -6.85 3.73
CA VAL A 110 15.08 -6.90 3.04
C VAL A 110 14.36 -5.58 3.31
N GLU A 111 14.16 -4.78 2.28
CA GLU A 111 13.31 -3.58 2.36
C GLU A 111 11.87 -3.92 2.07
N CYS A 112 10.96 -3.34 2.83
CA CYS A 112 9.53 -3.57 2.72
C CYS A 112 8.89 -2.54 1.81
N GLU A 113 7.90 -2.93 1.03
CA GLU A 113 7.05 -2.00 0.29
C GLU A 113 6.21 -1.14 1.24
N TYR A 114 5.71 -1.76 2.30
CA TYR A 114 4.89 -1.11 3.31
C TYR A 114 5.02 -1.82 4.65
N ALA A 115 4.91 -1.08 5.72
CA ALA A 115 4.73 -1.60 7.07
C ALA A 115 3.86 -0.65 7.89
N ASP A 116 2.87 -1.20 8.55
CA ASP A 116 2.03 -0.49 9.50
C ASP A 116 2.07 -1.12 10.89
N HIS A 117 1.09 -0.75 11.68
CA HIS A 117 0.93 -1.28 13.03
C HIS A 117 0.84 -2.81 13.08
N GLN A 118 0.23 -3.47 12.11
CA GLN A 118 -0.05 -4.91 12.10
C GLN A 118 0.68 -5.64 10.99
N TYR A 119 0.74 -5.08 9.79
CA TYR A 119 1.15 -5.79 8.59
C TYR A 119 2.45 -5.27 8.01
N VAL A 120 3.16 -6.17 7.32
CA VAL A 120 4.26 -5.85 6.41
C VAL A 120 3.93 -6.39 5.04
N VAL A 121 4.17 -5.59 4.01
CA VAL A 121 4.00 -5.99 2.61
C VAL A 121 5.36 -6.05 1.93
N LEU A 122 5.65 -7.21 1.35
CA LEU A 122 6.80 -7.42 0.46
C LEU A 122 6.30 -7.56 -0.98
N MET A 123 7.04 -6.99 -1.92
CA MET A 123 6.79 -7.15 -3.35
C MET A 123 7.95 -7.88 -4.03
N PHE A 124 7.60 -8.80 -4.92
CA PHE A 124 8.54 -9.60 -5.68
C PHE A 124 8.42 -9.35 -7.17
N ALA A 125 9.50 -9.56 -7.89
CA ALA A 125 9.56 -9.43 -9.33
C ALA A 125 10.43 -10.54 -9.94
N PRO A 126 10.29 -10.85 -11.24
CA PRO A 126 11.14 -11.84 -11.93
C PRO A 126 12.65 -11.57 -11.91
N GLY A 127 13.07 -10.42 -11.39
CA GLY A 127 14.47 -10.06 -11.16
C GLY A 127 15.04 -10.48 -9.81
N ASN A 128 14.21 -10.94 -8.87
CA ASN A 128 14.70 -11.41 -7.58
C ASN A 128 15.52 -12.69 -7.74
N LEU A 129 16.60 -12.76 -6.99
CA LEU A 129 17.50 -13.90 -6.96
C LEU A 129 17.13 -14.88 -5.83
N PRO A 130 17.53 -16.15 -5.90
CA PRO A 130 17.27 -17.13 -4.82
C PRO A 130 17.66 -16.62 -3.43
N ARG A 131 18.81 -15.96 -3.30
CA ARG A 131 19.28 -15.36 -2.06
C ARG A 131 18.34 -14.33 -1.44
N ASP A 132 17.47 -13.70 -2.24
CA ASP A 132 16.54 -12.68 -1.75
C ASP A 132 15.39 -13.37 -1.00
N TYR A 133 14.91 -14.50 -1.51
CA TYR A 133 13.94 -15.36 -0.82
C TYR A 133 14.54 -15.96 0.47
N ASP A 134 15.83 -16.38 0.45
CA ASP A 134 16.51 -16.93 1.61
C ASP A 134 16.67 -15.90 2.73
N ARG A 135 16.90 -14.62 2.39
CA ARG A 135 16.93 -13.53 3.36
C ARG A 135 15.59 -13.34 4.06
N VAL A 136 14.49 -13.45 3.32
CA VAL A 136 13.15 -13.34 3.91
C VAL A 136 12.88 -14.50 4.86
N ARG A 137 13.23 -15.75 4.47
CA ARG A 137 13.13 -16.93 5.37
C ARG A 137 13.95 -16.75 6.65
N ALA A 138 15.20 -16.30 6.49
CA ALA A 138 16.09 -16.06 7.62
C ALA A 138 15.55 -14.98 8.58
N ALA A 139 15.02 -13.90 8.03
CA ALA A 139 14.41 -12.83 8.80
C ALA A 139 13.16 -13.29 9.57
N ALA A 140 12.29 -14.07 8.92
CA ALA A 140 11.11 -14.63 9.56
C ALA A 140 11.47 -15.63 10.67
N ALA A 141 12.45 -16.49 10.42
CA ALA A 141 12.96 -17.44 11.44
C ALA A 141 13.63 -16.70 12.63
N ASP A 142 14.32 -15.59 12.38
CA ASP A 142 14.87 -14.73 13.44
C ASP A 142 13.75 -14.06 14.24
N ALA A 143 12.78 -13.49 13.56
CA ALA A 143 11.61 -12.84 14.17
C ALA A 143 10.81 -13.83 15.05
N ALA A 144 10.64 -15.07 14.59
CA ALA A 144 9.90 -16.10 15.34
C ALA A 144 10.62 -16.56 16.63
N ARG A 145 11.94 -16.37 16.73
CA ARG A 145 12.73 -16.72 17.92
C ARG A 145 12.84 -15.58 18.93
N ARG A 146 12.48 -14.35 18.55
CA ARG A 146 12.64 -13.17 19.42
C ARG A 146 11.55 -13.11 20.48
N PRO A 147 11.88 -12.77 21.73
CA PRO A 147 10.88 -12.29 22.66
C PRO A 147 10.44 -10.87 22.24
N TRP A 148 9.17 -10.70 21.95
CA TRP A 148 8.58 -9.41 21.57
C TRP A 148 7.91 -8.74 22.78
N GLU A 149 8.68 -8.51 23.85
CA GLU A 149 8.17 -7.86 25.06
C GLU A 149 7.79 -6.39 24.78
N GLY A 150 6.63 -5.97 25.25
CA GLY A 150 6.16 -4.58 25.18
C GLY A 150 5.67 -4.11 23.80
N THR A 151 5.63 -4.99 22.80
CA THR A 151 5.16 -4.64 21.45
C THR A 151 3.73 -5.10 21.17
N ALA A 152 3.03 -5.61 22.19
CA ALA A 152 1.64 -6.01 22.03
C ALA A 152 0.78 -4.86 21.52
N LEU A 153 0.21 -5.05 20.33
CA LEU A 153 -0.68 -4.10 19.71
C LEU A 153 -2.02 -4.07 20.41
N PRO A 154 -2.65 -2.89 20.59
CA PRO A 154 -4.08 -2.88 20.81
C PRO A 154 -4.71 -3.54 19.58
N ALA A 155 -5.41 -4.65 19.78
CA ALA A 155 -6.16 -5.29 18.72
C ALA A 155 -7.11 -4.26 18.08
N LEU A 156 -7.18 -4.24 16.75
CA LEU A 156 -8.16 -3.41 16.07
C LEU A 156 -9.57 -3.86 16.54
N PRO A 157 -10.41 -2.94 16.99
CA PRO A 157 -11.75 -3.30 17.45
C PRO A 157 -12.53 -4.02 16.36
N ALA A 158 -13.25 -5.06 16.74
CA ALA A 158 -14.06 -5.82 15.80
C ALA A 158 -15.03 -4.90 15.03
N GLY A 159 -15.10 -5.03 13.71
CA GLY A 159 -15.97 -4.24 12.85
C GLY A 159 -15.62 -2.75 12.73
N ILE A 160 -14.42 -2.32 13.16
CA ILE A 160 -14.01 -0.90 13.13
C ILE A 160 -14.13 -0.29 11.72
N TRP A 161 -13.78 -1.03 10.68
CA TRP A 161 -13.87 -0.55 9.30
C TRP A 161 -15.31 -0.35 8.81
N GLY A 162 -16.24 -1.22 9.26
CA GLY A 162 -17.68 -1.05 9.00
C GLY A 162 -18.23 0.17 9.71
N ARG A 163 -17.82 0.41 10.97
CA ARG A 163 -18.19 1.61 11.72
C ARG A 163 -17.61 2.87 11.07
N LEU A 164 -16.32 2.83 10.67
CA LEU A 164 -15.70 3.94 9.97
C LEU A 164 -16.47 4.33 8.71
N ALA A 165 -16.82 3.36 7.87
CA ALA A 165 -17.60 3.61 6.67
C ALA A 165 -19.01 4.18 6.95
N ALA A 166 -19.65 3.74 8.04
CA ALA A 166 -20.96 4.23 8.43
C ALA A 166 -20.91 5.64 9.05
N GLU A 167 -19.81 6.00 9.69
CA GLU A 167 -19.59 7.32 10.32
C GLU A 167 -19.01 8.36 9.36
N ALA A 168 -18.52 7.95 8.19
CA ALA A 168 -17.93 8.84 7.18
C ALA A 168 -19.02 9.75 6.59
N VAL A 169 -19.20 10.93 7.18
CA VAL A 169 -20.22 11.91 6.77
C VAL A 169 -19.54 13.11 6.11
N PRO A 170 -19.71 13.33 4.79
CA PRO A 170 -19.24 14.54 4.13
C PRO A 170 -19.93 15.80 4.68
N ARG A 171 -19.15 16.80 5.07
CA ARG A 171 -19.60 18.12 5.51
C ARG A 171 -19.43 19.17 4.43
N CYS A 172 -18.45 18.97 3.55
CA CYS A 172 -18.20 19.79 2.39
C CYS A 172 -17.53 18.98 1.29
N THR A 173 -17.38 19.55 0.11
CA THR A 173 -16.66 18.91 -0.99
C THR A 173 -15.16 18.82 -0.69
N ILE A 174 -14.47 17.84 -1.29
CA ILE A 174 -13.01 17.73 -1.21
C ILE A 174 -12.32 19.05 -1.59
N ARG A 175 -12.79 19.70 -2.68
CA ARG A 175 -12.26 21.00 -3.12
C ARG A 175 -12.41 22.08 -2.04
N GLN A 176 -13.56 22.17 -1.41
CA GLN A 176 -13.79 23.15 -0.34
C GLN A 176 -12.85 22.90 0.85
N ALA A 177 -12.71 21.64 1.26
CA ALA A 177 -11.84 21.28 2.38
C ALA A 177 -10.37 21.59 2.09
N VAL A 178 -9.88 21.19 0.91
CA VAL A 178 -8.46 21.36 0.55
C VAL A 178 -8.07 22.82 0.37
N LEU A 179 -8.99 23.66 -0.12
CA LEU A 179 -8.76 25.10 -0.34
C LEU A 179 -9.13 25.97 0.87
N ALA A 180 -9.76 25.42 1.90
CA ALA A 180 -10.05 26.13 3.13
C ALA A 180 -8.77 26.47 3.91
N ARG A 181 -8.87 27.44 4.83
CA ARG A 181 -7.83 27.62 5.85
C ARG A 181 -7.73 26.35 6.69
N GLN A 182 -6.53 25.85 6.88
CA GLN A 182 -6.26 24.60 7.57
C GLN A 182 -5.45 24.85 8.84
N GLU A 183 -5.66 23.98 9.82
CA GLU A 183 -4.81 23.89 11.00
C GLU A 183 -4.49 22.43 11.35
N ARG A 184 -3.36 22.21 12.01
CA ARG A 184 -3.01 20.90 12.55
C ARG A 184 -3.43 20.85 14.00
N VAL A 185 -4.17 19.79 14.35
CA VAL A 185 -4.59 19.56 15.73
C VAL A 185 -4.14 18.16 16.18
N PRO A 186 -3.85 17.96 17.46
CA PRO A 186 -3.65 16.63 18.01
C PRO A 186 -4.83 15.71 17.66
N ALA A 187 -4.57 14.49 17.22
CA ALA A 187 -5.62 13.56 16.76
C ALA A 187 -6.74 13.35 17.82
N ARG A 188 -6.39 13.40 19.12
CA ARG A 188 -7.37 13.33 20.23
C ARG A 188 -8.33 14.51 20.28
N GLN A 189 -8.03 15.62 19.64
CA GLN A 189 -8.86 16.84 19.60
C GLN A 189 -9.59 16.98 18.26
N ALA A 190 -9.40 16.04 17.35
CA ALA A 190 -9.95 16.12 16.00
C ALA A 190 -11.41 15.62 15.91
N LEU A 191 -11.93 14.98 16.96
CA LEU A 191 -13.30 14.45 16.95
C LEU A 191 -14.32 15.55 16.64
N GLY A 192 -15.18 15.30 15.65
CA GLY A 192 -16.19 16.24 15.18
C GLY A 192 -15.68 17.31 14.21
N ARG A 193 -14.36 17.52 14.09
CA ARG A 193 -13.75 18.45 13.15
C ARG A 193 -13.85 17.92 11.71
N VAL A 194 -13.77 18.79 10.74
CA VAL A 194 -13.75 18.39 9.32
C VAL A 194 -12.33 18.17 8.84
N CYS A 195 -12.06 16.99 8.33
CA CYS A 195 -10.75 16.64 7.77
C CYS A 195 -10.41 17.54 6.57
N ALA A 196 -9.25 18.19 6.60
CA ALA A 196 -8.80 19.06 5.51
C ALA A 196 -7.95 18.28 4.49
N LEU A 197 -7.06 17.42 4.97
CA LEU A 197 -6.18 16.59 4.13
C LEU A 197 -6.30 15.12 4.53
N PRO A 198 -6.22 14.19 3.57
CA PRO A 198 -6.29 12.75 3.89
C PRO A 198 -5.25 12.37 4.94
N THR A 199 -5.67 11.57 5.92
CA THR A 199 -4.81 11.16 7.02
C THR A 199 -4.22 9.80 6.70
N VAL A 200 -3.29 9.75 5.75
CA VAL A 200 -2.56 8.53 5.42
C VAL A 200 -1.22 8.83 4.80
N ALA A 201 -0.28 7.91 5.01
CA ALA A 201 0.94 7.82 4.22
C ALA A 201 0.66 6.98 2.96
N CYS A 202 1.07 7.45 1.80
CA CYS A 202 1.05 6.71 0.53
C CYS A 202 2.41 6.04 0.30
N PRO A 203 2.50 4.91 -0.36
CA PRO A 203 1.58 3.79 -0.58
C PRO A 203 1.74 2.66 0.44
N PRO A 204 0.81 1.71 0.47
CA PRO A 204 -0.54 1.66 -0.07
C PRO A 204 -1.51 2.05 1.03
N ALA A 205 -2.26 3.09 0.82
CA ALA A 205 -2.95 3.67 1.94
C ALA A 205 -4.47 3.70 1.73
N ILE A 206 -5.19 3.09 2.67
CA ILE A 206 -6.61 3.35 2.85
C ILE A 206 -6.73 4.52 3.83
N PRO A 207 -7.29 5.67 3.42
CA PRO A 207 -7.46 6.80 4.31
C PRO A 207 -8.37 6.44 5.50
N ILE A 208 -7.96 6.85 6.69
CA ILE A 208 -8.85 6.78 7.87
C ILE A 208 -9.91 7.87 7.77
N ALA A 209 -9.54 9.06 7.29
CA ALA A 209 -10.46 10.14 6.97
C ALA A 209 -9.99 10.85 5.70
N VAL A 210 -10.92 11.28 4.85
CA VAL A 210 -10.63 12.04 3.64
C VAL A 210 -11.11 13.48 3.76
N SER A 211 -10.58 14.34 2.88
CA SER A 211 -10.92 15.76 2.89
C SER A 211 -12.43 15.99 2.76
N GLY A 212 -12.98 16.78 3.65
CA GLY A 212 -14.41 17.13 3.69
C GLY A 212 -15.26 16.24 4.59
N GLU A 213 -14.74 15.15 5.11
CA GLU A 213 -15.45 14.28 6.06
C GLU A 213 -15.32 14.79 7.50
N ALA A 214 -16.38 14.62 8.28
CA ALA A 214 -16.31 14.79 9.73
C ALA A 214 -15.56 13.61 10.34
N ILE A 215 -14.60 13.90 11.22
CA ILE A 215 -13.84 12.89 11.96
C ILE A 215 -14.74 12.31 13.05
N GLY A 216 -15.22 11.09 12.83
CA GLY A 216 -16.08 10.35 13.74
C GLY A 216 -15.29 9.58 14.83
N PRO A 217 -16.01 8.97 15.79
CA PRO A 217 -15.40 8.16 16.86
C PRO A 217 -14.55 7.00 16.33
N ALA A 218 -14.99 6.30 15.27
CA ALA A 218 -14.21 5.20 14.66
C ALA A 218 -12.91 5.70 14.05
N ALA A 219 -12.91 6.87 13.39
CA ALA A 219 -11.69 7.49 12.87
C ALA A 219 -10.73 7.87 14.01
N ALA A 220 -11.22 8.48 15.07
CA ALA A 220 -10.41 8.85 16.24
C ALA A 220 -9.79 7.61 16.92
N GLU A 221 -10.53 6.50 16.99
CA GLU A 221 -10.03 5.23 17.51
C GLU A 221 -8.93 4.63 16.62
N LEU A 222 -9.11 4.66 15.29
CA LEU A 222 -8.08 4.23 14.34
C LEU A 222 -6.84 5.12 14.39
N PHE A 223 -6.97 6.43 14.52
CA PHE A 223 -5.82 7.32 14.73
C PHE A 223 -4.97 6.86 15.91
N ARG A 224 -5.61 6.53 17.02
CA ARG A 224 -4.91 6.01 18.21
C ARG A 224 -4.24 4.66 17.92
N CYS A 225 -4.91 3.73 17.23
CA CYS A 225 -4.36 2.41 16.90
C CYS A 225 -3.17 2.50 15.95
N TYR A 226 -3.21 3.43 15.01
CA TYR A 226 -2.15 3.63 14.01
C TYR A 226 -1.09 4.65 14.42
N GLY A 227 -1.14 5.16 15.66
CA GLY A 227 -0.16 6.12 16.17
C GLY A 227 -0.19 7.46 15.44
N VAL A 228 -1.34 7.87 14.89
CA VAL A 228 -1.50 9.18 14.26
C VAL A 228 -1.54 10.24 15.36
N GLU A 229 -0.53 11.08 15.42
CA GLU A 229 -0.40 12.09 16.46
C GLU A 229 -1.16 13.37 16.12
N GLU A 230 -1.11 13.79 14.86
CA GLU A 230 -1.72 15.01 14.37
C GLU A 230 -2.51 14.80 13.08
N VAL A 231 -3.58 15.55 12.91
CA VAL A 231 -4.38 15.58 11.68
C VAL A 231 -4.61 17.00 11.22
N ALA A 232 -4.71 17.20 9.91
CA ALA A 232 -5.07 18.47 9.32
C ALA A 232 -6.60 18.60 9.26
N VAL A 233 -7.13 19.65 9.83
CA VAL A 233 -8.58 19.96 9.85
C VAL A 233 -8.83 21.36 9.29
N ILE A 234 -10.06 21.60 8.85
CA ILE A 234 -10.49 22.96 8.48
C ILE A 234 -10.45 23.82 9.75
N ALA A 235 -9.78 24.98 9.68
CA ALA A 235 -9.71 25.93 10.77
C ALA A 235 -11.10 26.50 11.07
N GLU A 236 -11.41 26.71 12.35
CA GLU A 236 -12.61 27.39 12.81
C GLU A 236 -12.54 28.89 12.59
#